data_bacac1ad01b52dd6cbb081404df5d184
#
_entry.id   bacac1ad01b52dd6cbb081404df5d184
#
_cell.length_a   1.000
_cell.length_b   1.000
_cell.length_c   1.000
_cell.angle_alpha   90.00
_cell.angle_beta   90.00
_cell.angle_gamma   90.00
#
_symmetry.space_group_name_H-M   'P 1'
#
loop_
_entity.id
_entity.type
_entity.pdbx_description
1 polymer ?
#
loop_
_entity_poly.entity_id
_entity_poly.type
_entity_poly.pdbx_seq_one_letter_code
_entity_poly.pdbx_strand_id
1 'polypeptide(L)'
;MKTTNITVIAAALLLILSSCDTDLFRQMDRALDEVENRMGYVNTLETRDVRKMADWFERRGDDSRKGRALYCLGRNQFNDGDFPAAIVTYTKALEHSVKAADTLRVARICQDMARTCNASGNSTDEMMYLARAAEAYKVVGFQRESQQALLEIGQAESGLGRYDAAESIFKSVLFDAHEMRDTLLEARCLESYAALAMSRDTLDPALAIDLLGRAAGELSFPLSCADKGILAYAYAVAGRPGESRKWLSEARSAAETAAETADVNFREYQIAARSGDSAKALAALEKVLEYANRTQSEALSETVAASQRDYIQGQAEAGMVRLRAARLKLWVLALGALLALAAAAAVYFVRKAEAKRKLEAERLETEKFMNIAEDLQSRLSRPVSKAGLKDIDRFNVLERLCEQYYVYEGTDNLQPKILKEVKSIVEGFRSDKKTQRGLEAMLDQTMDSVMSRLRAEFPSWKEDDFLLFCFTAAGFSSTTISALMGKDKSVIYNRVWRLKGRISASDSPQKEFFLSALDKK
;
A
#
# COMPACT_ATOMS: atom_id res chain seq x y z
N MET A 1 -3.56 -39.67 -67.56
CA MET A 1 -2.39 -39.85 -66.66
C MET A 1 -1.71 -38.59 -66.10
N LYS A 2 -2.16 -37.37 -66.39
CA LYS A 2 -1.54 -36.14 -65.81
C LYS A 2 -2.27 -35.54 -64.57
N THR A 3 -3.51 -35.91 -64.31
CA THR A 3 -4.27 -35.46 -63.17
C THR A 3 -4.02 -36.23 -61.88
N THR A 4 -3.63 -37.49 -61.96
CA THR A 4 -3.31 -38.32 -60.78
C THR A 4 -1.99 -37.97 -60.11
N ASN A 5 -1.02 -37.41 -60.85
CA ASN A 5 0.25 -37.01 -60.25
C ASN A 5 0.15 -35.68 -59.42
N ILE A 6 -0.75 -34.77 -59.78
CA ILE A 6 -0.92 -33.51 -59.08
C ILE A 6 -1.61 -33.71 -57.72
N THR A 7 -2.58 -34.61 -57.66
CA THR A 7 -3.26 -34.97 -56.41
C THR A 7 -2.35 -35.73 -55.43
N VAL A 8 -1.47 -36.61 -55.95
CA VAL A 8 -0.50 -37.33 -55.11
C VAL A 8 0.59 -36.36 -54.59
N ILE A 9 1.07 -35.44 -55.41
CA ILE A 9 2.05 -34.43 -55.00
C ILE A 9 1.42 -33.43 -54.00
N ALA A 10 0.18 -33.01 -54.20
CA ALA A 10 -0.54 -32.16 -53.27
C ALA A 10 -0.82 -32.88 -51.93
N ALA A 11 -1.18 -34.17 -51.98
CA ALA A 11 -1.35 -34.97 -50.76
C ALA A 11 -0.02 -35.22 -50.04
N ALA A 12 1.08 -35.46 -50.77
CA ALA A 12 2.42 -35.57 -50.17
C ALA A 12 2.93 -34.25 -49.58
N LEU A 13 2.68 -33.12 -50.23
CA LEU A 13 2.98 -31.78 -49.68
C LEU A 13 2.13 -31.46 -48.46
N LEU A 14 0.86 -31.84 -48.44
CA LEU A 14 -0.01 -31.70 -47.25
C LEU A 14 0.46 -32.60 -46.11
N LEU A 15 0.92 -33.81 -46.39
CA LEU A 15 1.50 -34.71 -45.37
C LEU A 15 2.85 -34.23 -44.86
N ILE A 16 3.71 -33.64 -45.70
CA ILE A 16 4.98 -33.05 -45.29
C ILE A 16 4.74 -31.79 -44.49
N LEU A 17 3.79 -30.95 -44.88
CA LEU A 17 3.40 -29.76 -44.11
C LEU A 17 2.76 -30.13 -42.76
N SER A 18 1.95 -31.19 -42.72
CA SER A 18 1.36 -31.67 -41.46
C SER A 18 2.38 -32.36 -40.55
N SER A 19 3.41 -33.03 -41.10
CA SER A 19 4.49 -33.62 -40.30
C SER A 19 5.44 -32.55 -39.73
N CYS A 20 5.76 -31.52 -40.51
CA CYS A 20 6.51 -30.37 -40.01
C CYS A 20 5.75 -29.62 -38.91
N ASP A 21 4.44 -29.47 -39.05
CA ASP A 21 3.61 -28.84 -38.01
C ASP A 21 3.57 -29.68 -36.72
N THR A 22 3.52 -31.01 -36.83
CA THR A 22 3.52 -31.92 -35.65
C THR A 22 4.86 -31.94 -34.92
N ASP A 23 5.98 -31.85 -35.60
CA ASP A 23 7.31 -31.82 -34.98
C ASP A 23 7.57 -30.46 -34.33
N LEU A 24 7.19 -29.38 -34.98
CA LEU A 24 7.24 -28.03 -34.39
C LEU A 24 6.33 -27.93 -33.15
N PHE A 25 5.15 -28.55 -33.22
CA PHE A 25 4.22 -28.63 -32.11
C PHE A 25 4.84 -29.32 -30.90
N ARG A 26 5.49 -30.49 -31.11
CA ARG A 26 6.18 -31.23 -30.03
C ARG A 26 7.37 -30.48 -29.48
N GLN A 27 8.12 -29.76 -30.31
CA GLN A 27 9.23 -28.90 -29.84
C GLN A 27 8.74 -27.76 -28.97
N MET A 28 7.67 -27.08 -29.35
CA MET A 28 7.07 -26.01 -28.56
C MET A 28 6.45 -26.52 -27.27
N ASP A 29 5.76 -27.66 -27.27
CA ASP A 29 5.24 -28.29 -26.06
C ASP A 29 6.38 -28.62 -25.07
N ARG A 30 7.50 -29.21 -25.57
CA ARG A 30 8.68 -29.50 -24.72
C ARG A 30 9.32 -28.22 -24.16
N ALA A 31 9.41 -27.16 -24.97
CA ALA A 31 9.92 -25.87 -24.49
C ALA A 31 9.02 -25.27 -23.41
N LEU A 32 7.70 -25.38 -23.53
CA LEU A 32 6.76 -24.97 -22.49
C LEU A 32 6.86 -25.87 -21.24
N ASP A 33 7.09 -27.20 -21.42
CA ASP A 33 7.37 -28.13 -20.31
C ASP A 33 8.61 -27.65 -19.51
N GLU A 34 9.66 -27.24 -20.21
CA GLU A 34 10.88 -26.75 -19.59
C GLU A 34 10.63 -25.42 -18.80
N VAL A 35 9.89 -24.49 -19.39
CA VAL A 35 9.49 -23.25 -18.71
C VAL A 35 8.62 -23.55 -17.50
N GLU A 36 7.63 -24.45 -17.63
CA GLU A 36 6.69 -24.80 -16.57
C GLU A 36 7.35 -25.60 -15.43
N ASN A 37 8.28 -26.51 -15.72
CA ASN A 37 8.94 -27.37 -14.72
C ASN A 37 10.09 -26.70 -13.98
N ARG A 38 10.72 -25.66 -14.57
CA ARG A 38 11.79 -24.87 -13.94
C ARG A 38 11.26 -23.58 -13.32
N MET A 39 10.08 -23.66 -12.73
CA MET A 39 9.40 -22.50 -12.16
C MET A 39 10.16 -21.88 -10.98
N GLY A 40 10.85 -20.78 -11.25
CA GLY A 40 11.52 -19.92 -10.28
C GLY A 40 11.28 -18.45 -10.61
N TYR A 41 11.96 -17.58 -9.87
CA TYR A 41 11.92 -16.12 -10.08
C TYR A 41 12.77 -15.65 -11.28
N VAL A 42 13.37 -16.59 -12.03
CA VAL A 42 14.22 -16.28 -13.19
C VAL A 42 13.65 -16.95 -14.42
N ASN A 43 13.52 -16.20 -15.50
CA ASN A 43 13.06 -16.72 -16.78
C ASN A 43 14.10 -17.69 -17.39
N THR A 44 13.67 -18.86 -17.78
CA THR A 44 14.53 -19.85 -18.47
C THR A 44 14.62 -19.57 -19.97
N LEU A 45 13.61 -18.92 -20.53
CA LEU A 45 13.56 -18.45 -21.92
C LEU A 45 13.23 -16.96 -21.94
N GLU A 46 13.71 -16.25 -22.95
CA GLU A 46 13.36 -14.84 -23.13
C GLU A 46 11.85 -14.66 -23.34
N THR A 47 11.26 -13.67 -22.70
CA THR A 47 9.82 -13.36 -22.79
C THR A 47 9.36 -13.16 -24.24
N ARG A 48 10.23 -12.60 -25.09
CA ARG A 48 9.97 -12.49 -26.53
C ARG A 48 9.74 -13.84 -27.22
N ASP A 49 10.47 -14.88 -26.84
CA ASP A 49 10.37 -16.18 -27.48
C ASP A 49 9.17 -16.96 -26.92
N VAL A 50 8.90 -16.87 -25.63
CA VAL A 50 7.64 -17.41 -25.04
C VAL A 50 6.42 -16.72 -25.65
N ARG A 51 6.48 -15.42 -25.94
CA ARG A 51 5.41 -14.70 -26.65
C ARG A 51 5.15 -15.25 -28.06
N LYS A 52 6.21 -15.53 -28.83
CA LYS A 52 6.05 -16.16 -30.15
C LYS A 52 5.37 -17.52 -30.06
N MET A 53 5.71 -18.31 -29.03
CA MET A 53 5.06 -19.60 -28.77
C MET A 53 3.58 -19.41 -28.40
N ALA A 54 3.26 -18.46 -27.53
CA ALA A 54 1.89 -18.15 -27.15
C ALA A 54 1.04 -17.71 -28.36
N ASP A 55 1.57 -16.79 -29.21
CA ASP A 55 0.92 -16.36 -30.46
C ASP A 55 0.70 -17.53 -31.45
N TRP A 56 1.61 -18.48 -31.47
CA TRP A 56 1.49 -19.66 -32.33
C TRP A 56 0.39 -20.59 -31.84
N PHE A 57 0.35 -20.90 -30.51
CA PHE A 57 -0.69 -21.71 -29.91
C PHE A 57 -2.07 -21.02 -29.94
N GLU A 58 -2.14 -19.69 -29.79
CA GLU A 58 -3.39 -18.96 -29.91
C GLU A 58 -4.09 -19.17 -31.24
N ARG A 59 -3.33 -19.38 -32.32
CA ARG A 59 -3.86 -19.65 -33.67
C ARG A 59 -4.16 -21.12 -33.94
N ARG A 60 -3.46 -22.06 -33.33
CA ARG A 60 -3.47 -23.49 -33.69
C ARG A 60 -3.72 -24.46 -32.54
N GLY A 61 -3.56 -24.00 -31.28
CA GLY A 61 -3.74 -24.81 -30.10
C GLY A 61 -5.20 -25.02 -29.71
N ASP A 62 -5.45 -26.09 -28.98
CA ASP A 62 -6.66 -26.24 -28.18
C ASP A 62 -6.63 -25.32 -26.92
N ASP A 63 -7.74 -25.23 -26.19
CA ASP A 63 -7.82 -24.37 -25.03
C ASP A 63 -6.81 -24.72 -23.92
N SER A 64 -6.48 -26.00 -23.74
CA SER A 64 -5.48 -26.42 -22.75
C SER A 64 -4.09 -25.87 -23.08
N ARG A 65 -3.65 -25.99 -24.35
CA ARG A 65 -2.35 -25.47 -24.79
C ARG A 65 -2.28 -23.97 -24.85
N LYS A 66 -3.38 -23.32 -25.28
CA LYS A 66 -3.49 -21.85 -25.22
C LYS A 66 -3.33 -21.34 -23.80
N GLY A 67 -4.09 -21.91 -22.86
CA GLY A 67 -4.02 -21.56 -21.45
C GLY A 67 -2.62 -21.75 -20.89
N ARG A 68 -1.95 -22.85 -21.25
CA ARG A 68 -0.58 -23.16 -20.82
C ARG A 68 0.44 -22.15 -21.35
N ALA A 69 0.43 -21.89 -22.65
CA ALA A 69 1.39 -20.98 -23.27
C ALA A 69 1.24 -19.54 -22.76
N LEU A 70 0.00 -19.09 -22.59
CA LEU A 70 -0.30 -17.78 -22.00
C LEU A 70 0.11 -17.73 -20.53
N TYR A 71 -0.08 -18.80 -19.75
CA TYR A 71 0.38 -18.89 -18.38
C TYR A 71 1.91 -18.72 -18.26
N CYS A 72 2.67 -19.45 -19.09
CA CYS A 72 4.12 -19.30 -19.15
C CYS A 72 4.55 -17.86 -19.54
N LEU A 73 3.85 -17.24 -20.50
CA LEU A 73 4.12 -15.87 -20.90
C LEU A 73 3.84 -14.89 -19.76
N GLY A 74 2.71 -15.04 -19.06
CA GLY A 74 2.35 -14.19 -17.93
C GLY A 74 3.37 -14.26 -16.79
N ARG A 75 3.90 -15.45 -16.53
CA ARG A 75 4.98 -15.64 -15.55
C ARG A 75 6.28 -14.95 -15.93
N ASN A 76 6.68 -15.07 -17.20
CA ASN A 76 7.85 -14.36 -17.67
C ASN A 76 7.70 -12.85 -17.55
N GLN A 77 6.52 -12.31 -17.90
CA GLN A 77 6.20 -10.90 -17.76
C GLN A 77 6.24 -10.47 -16.29
N PHE A 78 5.71 -11.28 -15.37
CA PHE A 78 5.79 -11.03 -13.94
C PHE A 78 7.25 -10.98 -13.46
N ASN A 79 8.09 -11.94 -13.86
CA ASN A 79 9.50 -11.98 -13.50
C ASN A 79 10.31 -10.80 -14.08
N ASP A 80 9.89 -10.29 -15.24
CA ASP A 80 10.47 -9.08 -15.86
C ASP A 80 9.97 -7.78 -15.17
N GLY A 81 9.04 -7.86 -14.21
CA GLY A 81 8.42 -6.72 -13.54
C GLY A 81 7.32 -6.04 -14.34
N ASP A 82 6.91 -6.60 -15.49
CA ASP A 82 5.80 -6.08 -16.29
C ASP A 82 4.46 -6.62 -15.75
N PHE A 83 4.10 -6.16 -14.55
CA PHE A 83 2.87 -6.57 -13.86
C PHE A 83 1.59 -6.27 -14.65
N PRO A 84 1.46 -5.10 -15.32
CA PRO A 84 0.31 -4.82 -16.17
C PRO A 84 0.13 -5.84 -17.29
N ALA A 85 1.19 -6.17 -18.02
CA ALA A 85 1.11 -7.18 -19.06
C ALA A 85 0.85 -8.60 -18.53
N ALA A 86 1.45 -8.92 -17.37
CA ALA A 86 1.25 -10.20 -16.71
C ALA A 86 -0.22 -10.44 -16.37
N ILE A 87 -0.91 -9.46 -15.74
CA ILE A 87 -2.31 -9.62 -15.32
C ILE A 87 -3.24 -9.82 -16.54
N VAL A 88 -2.99 -9.08 -17.63
CA VAL A 88 -3.75 -9.23 -18.87
C VAL A 88 -3.56 -10.62 -19.48
N THR A 89 -2.31 -11.09 -19.50
CA THR A 89 -1.96 -12.40 -20.05
C THR A 89 -2.53 -13.52 -19.18
N TYR A 90 -2.45 -13.41 -17.86
CA TYR A 90 -3.07 -14.36 -16.93
C TYR A 90 -4.59 -14.40 -17.07
N THR A 91 -5.25 -13.27 -17.30
CA THR A 91 -6.71 -13.23 -17.52
C THR A 91 -7.09 -14.08 -18.74
N LYS A 92 -6.36 -13.96 -19.85
CA LYS A 92 -6.56 -14.79 -21.04
C LYS A 92 -6.25 -16.27 -20.75
N ALA A 93 -5.14 -16.54 -20.07
CA ALA A 93 -4.76 -17.90 -19.69
C ALA A 93 -5.84 -18.56 -18.83
N LEU A 94 -6.43 -17.81 -17.90
CA LEU A 94 -7.51 -18.27 -17.03
C LEU A 94 -8.76 -18.63 -17.81
N GLU A 95 -9.18 -17.80 -18.78
CA GLU A 95 -10.32 -18.09 -19.65
C GLU A 95 -10.17 -19.40 -20.40
N HIS A 96 -9.00 -19.63 -21.00
CA HIS A 96 -8.70 -20.87 -21.73
C HIS A 96 -8.59 -22.08 -20.80
N SER A 97 -7.97 -21.91 -19.62
CA SER A 97 -7.84 -23.02 -18.66
C SER A 97 -9.18 -23.44 -18.07
N VAL A 98 -10.09 -22.50 -17.85
CA VAL A 98 -11.48 -22.81 -17.44
C VAL A 98 -12.23 -23.56 -18.53
N LYS A 99 -12.11 -23.13 -19.82
CA LYS A 99 -12.71 -23.84 -20.95
C LYS A 99 -12.16 -25.27 -21.13
N ALA A 100 -10.87 -25.43 -20.82
CA ALA A 100 -10.21 -26.76 -20.88
C ALA A 100 -10.52 -27.62 -19.64
N ALA A 101 -11.25 -27.15 -18.65
CA ALA A 101 -11.48 -27.79 -17.35
C ALA A 101 -10.17 -28.16 -16.62
N ASP A 102 -9.08 -27.41 -16.83
CA ASP A 102 -7.79 -27.62 -16.17
C ASP A 102 -7.77 -26.89 -14.82
N THR A 103 -8.38 -27.51 -13.83
CA THR A 103 -8.55 -26.90 -12.48
C THR A 103 -7.21 -26.63 -11.81
N LEU A 104 -6.19 -27.47 -12.04
CA LEU A 104 -4.85 -27.22 -11.46
C LEU A 104 -4.21 -25.96 -12.03
N ARG A 105 -4.32 -25.76 -13.35
CA ARG A 105 -3.78 -24.55 -13.98
C ARG A 105 -4.59 -23.31 -13.57
N VAL A 106 -5.92 -23.44 -13.43
CA VAL A 106 -6.76 -22.37 -12.85
C VAL A 106 -6.26 -21.95 -11.47
N ALA A 107 -5.94 -22.92 -10.60
CA ALA A 107 -5.41 -22.64 -9.26
C ALA A 107 -4.07 -21.87 -9.33
N ARG A 108 -3.12 -22.35 -10.13
CA ARG A 108 -1.80 -21.72 -10.31
C ARG A 108 -1.90 -20.30 -10.87
N ILE A 109 -2.73 -20.11 -11.91
CA ILE A 109 -2.97 -18.78 -12.49
C ILE A 109 -3.56 -17.84 -11.46
N CYS A 110 -4.56 -18.26 -10.71
CA CYS A 110 -5.17 -17.43 -9.66
C CYS A 110 -4.14 -17.05 -8.58
N GLN A 111 -3.28 -17.96 -8.17
CA GLN A 111 -2.21 -17.66 -7.21
C GLN A 111 -1.21 -16.64 -7.77
N ASP A 112 -0.79 -16.77 -9.03
CA ASP A 112 0.14 -15.83 -9.65
C ASP A 112 -0.54 -14.47 -9.93
N MET A 113 -1.85 -14.43 -10.24
CA MET A 113 -2.63 -13.19 -10.29
C MET A 113 -2.71 -12.51 -8.93
N ALA A 114 -2.92 -13.27 -7.86
CA ALA A 114 -2.91 -12.73 -6.50
C ALA A 114 -1.56 -12.09 -6.15
N ARG A 115 -0.45 -12.76 -6.47
CA ARG A 115 0.90 -12.19 -6.27
C ARG A 115 1.11 -10.90 -7.07
N THR A 116 0.57 -10.85 -8.29
CA THR A 116 0.63 -9.66 -9.13
C THR A 116 -0.18 -8.51 -8.52
N CYS A 117 -1.36 -8.81 -7.96
CA CYS A 117 -2.18 -7.84 -7.24
C CYS A 117 -1.50 -7.34 -5.96
N ASN A 118 -0.87 -8.24 -5.19
CA ASN A 118 -0.09 -7.88 -4.01
C ASN A 118 1.05 -6.92 -4.37
N ALA A 119 1.84 -7.24 -5.40
CA ALA A 119 2.94 -6.38 -5.88
C ALA A 119 2.47 -4.99 -6.34
N SER A 120 1.20 -4.85 -6.70
CA SER A 120 0.58 -3.56 -7.09
C SER A 120 -0.25 -2.90 -5.98
N GLY A 121 -0.30 -3.48 -4.76
CA GLY A 121 -1.05 -2.95 -3.63
C GLY A 121 -2.57 -3.12 -3.70
N ASN A 122 -3.08 -4.00 -4.56
CA ASN A 122 -4.52 -4.27 -4.71
C ASN A 122 -4.95 -5.47 -3.86
N SER A 123 -5.06 -5.26 -2.56
CA SER A 123 -5.39 -6.31 -1.60
C SER A 123 -6.79 -6.92 -1.76
N THR A 124 -7.74 -6.20 -2.36
CA THR A 124 -9.09 -6.73 -2.58
C THR A 124 -9.11 -7.82 -3.66
N ASP A 125 -8.48 -7.55 -4.79
CA ASP A 125 -8.39 -8.52 -5.88
C ASP A 125 -7.42 -9.66 -5.50
N GLU A 126 -6.36 -9.37 -4.74
CA GLU A 126 -5.47 -10.39 -4.18
C GLU A 126 -6.24 -11.45 -3.42
N MET A 127 -7.03 -11.06 -2.41
CA MET A 127 -7.80 -12.02 -1.61
C MET A 127 -8.83 -12.80 -2.44
N MET A 128 -9.47 -12.16 -3.42
CA MET A 128 -10.40 -12.82 -4.32
C MET A 128 -9.71 -13.94 -5.12
N TYR A 129 -8.53 -13.66 -5.67
CA TYR A 129 -7.78 -14.65 -6.43
C TYR A 129 -7.19 -15.74 -5.54
N LEU A 130 -6.70 -15.41 -4.33
CA LEU A 130 -6.22 -16.40 -3.36
C LEU A 130 -7.34 -17.36 -2.92
N ALA A 131 -8.53 -16.85 -2.64
CA ALA A 131 -9.68 -17.68 -2.27
C ALA A 131 -10.05 -18.66 -3.41
N ARG A 132 -10.04 -18.19 -4.65
CA ARG A 132 -10.26 -19.02 -5.83
C ARG A 132 -9.15 -20.05 -6.04
N ALA A 133 -7.90 -19.69 -5.77
CA ALA A 133 -6.76 -20.61 -5.86
C ALA A 133 -6.85 -21.70 -4.79
N ALA A 134 -7.14 -21.32 -3.52
CA ALA A 134 -7.28 -22.26 -2.41
C ALA A 134 -8.36 -23.32 -2.69
N GLU A 135 -9.54 -22.88 -3.15
CA GLU A 135 -10.63 -23.79 -3.49
C GLU A 135 -10.27 -24.71 -4.66
N ALA A 136 -9.66 -24.17 -5.72
CA ALA A 136 -9.25 -24.96 -6.89
C ALA A 136 -8.16 -25.98 -6.51
N TYR A 137 -7.18 -25.63 -5.69
CA TYR A 137 -6.18 -26.57 -5.16
C TYR A 137 -6.81 -27.66 -4.31
N LYS A 138 -7.77 -27.32 -3.46
CA LYS A 138 -8.51 -28.28 -2.64
C LYS A 138 -9.26 -29.29 -3.49
N VAL A 139 -9.94 -28.83 -4.55
CA VAL A 139 -10.69 -29.71 -5.48
C VAL A 139 -9.79 -30.74 -6.16
N VAL A 140 -8.55 -30.36 -6.52
CA VAL A 140 -7.60 -31.26 -7.17
C VAL A 140 -6.70 -32.03 -6.20
N GLY A 141 -6.93 -31.91 -4.89
CA GLY A 141 -6.21 -32.66 -3.84
C GLY A 141 -4.83 -32.09 -3.48
N PHE A 142 -4.50 -30.87 -3.88
CA PHE A 142 -3.27 -30.17 -3.54
C PHE A 142 -3.44 -29.42 -2.22
N GLN A 143 -3.51 -30.19 -1.13
CA GLN A 143 -3.80 -29.67 0.24
C GLN A 143 -2.78 -28.62 0.67
N ARG A 144 -1.49 -28.89 0.46
CA ARG A 144 -0.41 -27.98 0.84
C ARG A 144 -0.55 -26.60 0.19
N GLU A 145 -0.77 -26.59 -1.12
CA GLU A 145 -0.91 -25.35 -1.90
C GLU A 145 -2.20 -24.61 -1.52
N SER A 146 -3.27 -25.34 -1.20
CA SER A 146 -4.50 -24.77 -0.67
C SER A 146 -4.25 -24.07 0.67
N GLN A 147 -3.56 -24.70 1.60
CA GLN A 147 -3.22 -24.12 2.89
C GLN A 147 -2.24 -22.95 2.77
N GLN A 148 -1.32 -22.99 1.82
CA GLN A 148 -0.45 -21.86 1.53
C GLN A 148 -1.25 -20.65 1.02
N ALA A 149 -2.22 -20.84 0.15
CA ALA A 149 -3.09 -19.75 -0.30
C ALA A 149 -3.94 -19.17 0.86
N LEU A 150 -4.39 -20.01 1.80
CA LEU A 150 -5.07 -19.55 3.01
C LEU A 150 -4.13 -18.75 3.93
N LEU A 151 -2.87 -19.17 4.07
CA LEU A 151 -1.86 -18.40 4.80
C LEU A 151 -1.68 -17.00 4.21
N GLU A 152 -1.58 -16.91 2.88
CA GLU A 152 -1.46 -15.64 2.15
C GLU A 152 -2.72 -14.76 2.36
N ILE A 153 -3.94 -15.33 2.42
CA ILE A 153 -5.17 -14.60 2.81
C ILE A 153 -5.06 -14.08 4.24
N GLY A 154 -4.59 -14.88 5.19
CA GLY A 154 -4.37 -14.44 6.57
C GLY A 154 -3.41 -13.27 6.69
N GLN A 155 -2.35 -13.27 5.89
CA GLN A 155 -1.40 -12.15 5.81
C GLN A 155 -2.07 -10.88 5.23
N ALA A 156 -2.87 -11.01 4.16
CA ALA A 156 -3.62 -9.91 3.58
C ALA A 156 -4.66 -9.33 4.56
N GLU A 157 -5.40 -10.18 5.29
CA GLU A 157 -6.34 -9.76 6.34
C GLU A 157 -5.63 -9.01 7.48
N SER A 158 -4.46 -9.49 7.89
CA SER A 158 -3.61 -8.82 8.88
C SER A 158 -3.19 -7.43 8.39
N GLY A 159 -2.76 -7.30 7.13
CA GLY A 159 -2.38 -6.03 6.51
C GLY A 159 -3.54 -5.03 6.41
N LEU A 160 -4.78 -5.52 6.32
CA LEU A 160 -6.00 -4.71 6.33
C LEU A 160 -6.49 -4.35 7.75
N GLY A 161 -5.79 -4.80 8.80
CA GLY A 161 -6.18 -4.57 10.19
C GLY A 161 -7.32 -5.48 10.67
N ARG A 162 -7.68 -6.50 9.92
CA ARG A 162 -8.72 -7.48 10.30
C ARG A 162 -8.11 -8.62 11.13
N TYR A 163 -7.57 -8.26 12.28
CA TYR A 163 -6.71 -9.11 13.09
C TYR A 163 -7.38 -10.41 13.56
N ASP A 164 -8.66 -10.38 13.92
CA ASP A 164 -9.39 -11.58 14.38
C ASP A 164 -9.61 -12.58 13.23
N ALA A 165 -9.88 -12.09 12.02
CA ALA A 165 -9.98 -12.95 10.84
C ALA A 165 -8.63 -13.59 10.51
N ALA A 166 -7.55 -12.80 10.51
CA ALA A 166 -6.19 -13.28 10.27
C ALA A 166 -5.79 -14.35 11.31
N GLU A 167 -6.06 -14.10 12.60
CA GLU A 167 -5.76 -15.05 13.67
C GLU A 167 -6.49 -16.39 13.50
N SER A 168 -7.78 -16.33 13.16
CA SER A 168 -8.57 -17.54 12.92
C SER A 168 -7.98 -18.38 11.78
N ILE A 169 -7.57 -17.70 10.70
CA ILE A 169 -6.94 -18.34 9.54
C ILE A 169 -5.59 -18.95 9.95
N PHE A 170 -4.72 -18.21 10.64
CA PHE A 170 -3.42 -18.73 11.06
C PHE A 170 -3.53 -19.93 11.99
N LYS A 171 -4.48 -19.92 12.92
CA LYS A 171 -4.74 -21.09 13.80
C LYS A 171 -5.19 -22.31 13.00
N SER A 172 -6.05 -22.13 12.01
CA SER A 172 -6.50 -23.22 11.14
C SER A 172 -5.35 -23.77 10.29
N VAL A 173 -4.61 -22.90 9.62
CA VAL A 173 -3.45 -23.29 8.78
C VAL A 173 -2.38 -23.97 9.62
N LEU A 174 -2.11 -23.47 10.83
CA LEU A 174 -1.13 -24.07 11.74
C LEU A 174 -1.52 -25.49 12.15
N PHE A 175 -2.80 -25.70 12.47
CA PHE A 175 -3.32 -27.02 12.78
C PHE A 175 -3.17 -27.98 11.60
N ASP A 176 -3.60 -27.55 10.41
CA ASP A 176 -3.54 -28.38 9.20
C ASP A 176 -2.09 -28.67 8.77
N ALA A 177 -1.18 -27.68 8.87
CA ALA A 177 0.24 -27.85 8.57
C ALA A 177 0.90 -28.86 9.51
N HIS A 178 0.55 -28.83 10.80
CA HIS A 178 1.03 -29.79 11.81
C HIS A 178 0.54 -31.21 11.48
N GLU A 179 -0.76 -31.39 11.19
CA GLU A 179 -1.33 -32.69 10.82
C GLU A 179 -0.70 -33.26 9.54
N MET A 180 -0.41 -32.40 8.56
CA MET A 180 0.29 -32.78 7.32
C MET A 180 1.79 -33.02 7.53
N ARG A 181 2.36 -32.69 8.68
CA ARG A 181 3.80 -32.67 8.97
C ARG A 181 4.59 -31.79 8.00
N ASP A 182 4.00 -30.72 7.52
CA ASP A 182 4.65 -29.74 6.66
C ASP A 182 5.35 -28.67 7.52
N THR A 183 6.57 -28.98 7.95
CA THR A 183 7.37 -28.11 8.81
C THR A 183 7.65 -26.73 8.20
N LEU A 184 7.73 -26.65 6.87
CA LEU A 184 7.95 -25.37 6.19
C LEU A 184 6.69 -24.48 6.25
N LEU A 185 5.52 -25.04 5.96
CA LEU A 185 4.27 -24.30 6.06
C LEU A 185 3.96 -23.93 7.53
N GLU A 186 4.22 -24.85 8.45
CA GLU A 186 4.08 -24.61 9.90
C GLU A 186 4.96 -23.44 10.35
N ALA A 187 6.25 -23.42 9.97
CA ALA A 187 7.17 -22.35 10.32
C ALA A 187 6.71 -20.98 9.75
N ARG A 188 6.34 -20.92 8.47
CA ARG A 188 5.83 -19.70 7.85
C ARG A 188 4.53 -19.18 8.48
N CYS A 189 3.69 -20.10 8.94
CA CYS A 189 2.47 -19.72 9.66
C CYS A 189 2.80 -19.15 11.04
N LEU A 190 3.78 -19.74 11.77
CA LEU A 190 4.27 -19.21 13.04
C LEU A 190 4.86 -17.80 12.89
N GLU A 191 5.68 -17.55 11.86
CA GLU A 191 6.23 -16.22 11.52
C GLU A 191 5.13 -15.19 11.29
N SER A 192 4.14 -15.53 10.44
CA SER A 192 3.02 -14.63 10.13
C SER A 192 2.15 -14.34 11.35
N TYR A 193 1.94 -15.34 12.20
CA TYR A 193 1.16 -15.18 13.43
C TYR A 193 1.93 -14.35 14.46
N ALA A 194 3.24 -14.49 14.56
CA ALA A 194 4.07 -13.65 15.42
C ALA A 194 4.06 -12.17 14.95
N ALA A 195 4.09 -11.94 13.64
CA ALA A 195 3.94 -10.60 13.07
C ALA A 195 2.58 -10.00 13.44
N LEU A 196 1.50 -10.77 13.33
CA LEU A 196 0.16 -10.37 13.75
C LEU A 196 0.11 -10.00 15.23
N ALA A 197 0.72 -10.81 16.12
CA ALA A 197 0.76 -10.55 17.56
C ALA A 197 1.42 -9.21 17.92
N MET A 198 2.33 -8.73 17.06
CA MET A 198 3.02 -7.45 17.21
C MET A 198 2.45 -6.31 16.36
N SER A 199 1.31 -6.53 15.69
CA SER A 199 0.65 -5.52 14.83
C SER A 199 -0.70 -5.05 15.38
N ARG A 200 -1.25 -5.73 16.38
CA ARG A 200 -2.54 -5.40 17.02
C ARG A 200 -2.45 -4.16 17.89
N ASP A 201 -3.59 -3.57 18.20
CA ASP A 201 -3.70 -2.45 19.15
C ASP A 201 -3.17 -2.84 20.53
N THR A 202 -3.44 -4.07 20.96
CA THR A 202 -2.87 -4.71 22.15
C THR A 202 -1.77 -5.67 21.73
N LEU A 203 -0.52 -5.24 21.85
CA LEU A 203 0.64 -6.06 21.51
C LEU A 203 0.75 -7.27 22.43
N ASP A 204 1.02 -8.43 21.86
CA ASP A 204 1.33 -9.66 22.62
C ASP A 204 2.78 -10.11 22.37
N PRO A 205 3.75 -9.51 23.07
CA PRO A 205 5.15 -9.87 22.90
C PRO A 205 5.47 -11.29 23.39
N ALA A 206 4.72 -11.82 24.36
CA ALA A 206 4.93 -13.17 24.88
C ALA A 206 4.58 -14.21 23.82
N LEU A 207 3.44 -14.04 23.17
CA LEU A 207 3.03 -14.89 22.06
C LEU A 207 4.01 -14.82 20.89
N ALA A 208 4.44 -13.62 20.49
CA ALA A 208 5.39 -13.46 19.37
C ALA A 208 6.74 -14.15 19.65
N ILE A 209 7.26 -14.03 20.86
CA ILE A 209 8.51 -14.68 21.29
C ILE A 209 8.34 -16.21 21.29
N ASP A 210 7.22 -16.73 21.78
CA ASP A 210 6.92 -18.17 21.79
C ASP A 210 6.86 -18.73 20.37
N LEU A 211 6.06 -18.10 19.49
CA LEU A 211 5.86 -18.55 18.11
C LEU A 211 7.17 -18.59 17.31
N LEU A 212 7.97 -17.54 17.38
CA LEU A 212 9.26 -17.50 16.70
C LEU A 212 10.29 -18.41 17.37
N GLY A 213 10.19 -18.60 18.70
CA GLY A 213 10.97 -19.58 19.43
C GLY A 213 10.70 -21.02 18.98
N ARG A 214 9.43 -21.36 18.75
CA ARG A 214 9.04 -22.65 18.18
C ARG A 214 9.53 -22.84 16.75
N ALA A 215 9.38 -21.83 15.89
CA ALA A 215 9.89 -21.88 14.52
C ALA A 215 11.40 -22.15 14.49
N ALA A 216 12.18 -21.41 15.27
CA ALA A 216 13.64 -21.54 15.29
C ALA A 216 14.12 -22.78 16.06
N GLY A 217 13.52 -23.09 17.20
CA GLY A 217 13.96 -24.17 18.10
C GLY A 217 13.39 -25.54 17.72
N GLU A 218 12.07 -25.66 17.67
CA GLU A 218 11.42 -26.96 17.44
C GLU A 218 11.50 -27.39 15.96
N LEU A 219 11.27 -26.46 15.04
CA LEU A 219 11.27 -26.75 13.61
C LEU A 219 12.66 -26.54 12.97
N SER A 220 13.63 -26.02 13.70
CA SER A 220 14.98 -25.65 13.19
C SER A 220 14.93 -24.75 11.95
N PHE A 221 13.94 -23.89 11.87
CA PHE A 221 13.72 -22.99 10.75
C PHE A 221 14.55 -21.70 10.92
N PRO A 222 15.34 -21.29 9.94
CA PRO A 222 16.17 -20.08 10.04
C PRO A 222 15.30 -18.83 10.02
N LEU A 223 15.34 -18.02 11.08
CA LEU A 223 14.62 -16.77 11.15
C LEU A 223 15.14 -15.75 10.12
N SER A 224 14.22 -15.13 9.41
CA SER A 224 14.50 -14.05 8.47
C SER A 224 14.95 -12.76 9.16
N CYS A 225 15.39 -11.76 8.38
CA CYS A 225 15.66 -10.41 8.87
C CYS A 225 14.43 -9.81 9.57
N ALA A 226 13.25 -9.95 8.97
CA ALA A 226 11.99 -9.45 9.51
C ALA A 226 11.63 -10.10 10.85
N ASP A 227 11.78 -11.44 10.98
CA ASP A 227 11.48 -12.16 12.22
C ASP A 227 12.38 -11.75 13.37
N LYS A 228 13.68 -11.58 13.09
CA LYS A 228 14.64 -11.05 14.05
C LYS A 228 14.27 -9.63 14.47
N GLY A 229 13.77 -8.80 13.55
CA GLY A 229 13.24 -7.48 13.82
C GLY A 229 11.99 -7.51 14.72
N ILE A 230 11.08 -8.44 14.46
CA ILE A 230 9.89 -8.68 15.29
C ILE A 230 10.31 -9.10 16.71
N LEU A 231 11.25 -10.05 16.85
CA LEU A 231 11.80 -10.44 18.15
C LEU A 231 12.45 -9.26 18.88
N ALA A 232 13.23 -8.44 18.19
CA ALA A 232 13.85 -7.27 18.79
C ALA A 232 12.81 -6.33 19.39
N TYR A 233 11.73 -6.07 18.65
CA TYR A 233 10.63 -5.23 19.12
C TYR A 233 9.83 -5.91 20.24
N ALA A 234 9.51 -7.21 20.13
CA ALA A 234 8.80 -7.96 21.16
C ALA A 234 9.56 -7.94 22.48
N TYR A 235 10.89 -8.16 22.47
CA TYR A 235 11.70 -8.07 23.67
C TYR A 235 11.78 -6.65 24.25
N ALA A 236 11.75 -5.62 23.42
CA ALA A 236 11.65 -4.23 23.90
C ALA A 236 10.32 -3.98 24.61
N VAL A 237 9.21 -4.46 24.02
CA VAL A 237 7.87 -4.37 24.62
C VAL A 237 7.79 -5.16 25.94
N ALA A 238 8.42 -6.31 26.00
CA ALA A 238 8.52 -7.15 27.21
C ALA A 238 9.45 -6.60 28.29
N GLY A 239 10.08 -5.42 28.10
CA GLY A 239 11.00 -4.84 29.07
C GLY A 239 12.38 -5.52 29.16
N ARG A 240 12.80 -6.19 28.10
CA ARG A 240 14.07 -6.93 27.99
C ARG A 240 15.03 -6.27 26.99
N PRO A 241 15.62 -5.11 27.33
CA PRO A 241 16.40 -4.29 26.38
C PRO A 241 17.72 -4.95 25.94
N GLY A 242 18.23 -5.89 26.69
CA GLY A 242 19.44 -6.65 26.34
C GLY A 242 19.21 -7.52 25.12
N GLU A 243 18.18 -8.35 25.18
CA GLU A 243 17.74 -9.23 24.10
C GLU A 243 17.25 -8.43 22.89
N SER A 244 16.51 -7.36 23.11
CA SER A 244 16.09 -6.45 22.06
C SER A 244 17.25 -5.94 21.24
N ARG A 245 18.31 -5.45 21.89
CA ARG A 245 19.53 -4.97 21.20
C ARG A 245 20.25 -6.07 20.43
N LYS A 246 20.33 -7.27 21.02
CA LYS A 246 20.93 -8.43 20.37
C LYS A 246 20.20 -8.75 19.07
N TRP A 247 18.90 -8.95 19.14
CA TRP A 247 18.09 -9.33 17.99
C TRP A 247 18.03 -8.22 16.92
N LEU A 248 18.02 -6.93 17.31
CA LEU A 248 18.10 -5.83 16.36
C LEU A 248 19.43 -5.80 15.61
N SER A 249 20.55 -6.12 16.31
CA SER A 249 21.86 -6.25 15.68
C SER A 249 21.91 -7.41 14.70
N GLU A 250 21.32 -8.56 15.07
CA GLU A 250 21.24 -9.73 14.19
C GLU A 250 20.35 -9.48 12.96
N ALA A 251 19.22 -8.78 13.14
CA ALA A 251 18.36 -8.35 12.04
C ALA A 251 19.12 -7.44 11.06
N ARG A 252 19.86 -6.45 11.60
CA ARG A 252 20.66 -5.54 10.78
C ARG A 252 21.77 -6.25 9.99
N SER A 253 22.40 -7.27 10.60
CA SER A 253 23.43 -8.05 9.93
C SER A 253 22.87 -9.01 8.88
N ALA A 254 21.60 -9.37 8.98
CA ALA A 254 20.92 -10.26 8.05
C ALA A 254 20.20 -9.50 6.90
N ALA A 255 20.10 -8.18 6.98
CA ALA A 255 19.46 -7.36 5.95
C ALA A 255 20.37 -7.26 4.71
N GLU A 256 19.91 -7.82 3.59
CA GLU A 256 20.62 -7.85 2.31
C GLU A 256 20.05 -6.83 1.32
N THR A 257 18.76 -6.50 1.45
CA THR A 257 18.04 -5.62 0.53
C THR A 257 17.73 -4.26 1.16
N ALA A 258 17.43 -3.27 0.31
CA ALA A 258 16.98 -1.95 0.77
C ALA A 258 15.64 -2.02 1.53
N ALA A 259 14.75 -2.94 1.13
CA ALA A 259 13.47 -3.18 1.80
C ALA A 259 13.69 -3.73 3.22
N GLU A 260 14.53 -4.75 3.37
CA GLU A 260 14.87 -5.31 4.68
C GLU A 260 15.57 -4.28 5.58
N THR A 261 16.45 -3.46 5.00
CA THR A 261 17.08 -2.34 5.73
C THR A 261 16.04 -1.34 6.23
N ALA A 262 15.03 -1.02 5.43
CA ALA A 262 13.94 -0.14 5.83
C ALA A 262 13.09 -0.76 6.95
N ASP A 263 12.79 -2.06 6.89
CA ASP A 263 12.07 -2.79 7.95
C ASP A 263 12.86 -2.75 9.28
N VAL A 264 14.17 -3.03 9.25
CA VAL A 264 15.04 -2.92 10.45
C VAL A 264 15.05 -1.49 11.01
N ASN A 265 15.16 -0.48 10.18
CA ASN A 265 15.11 0.92 10.62
C ASN A 265 13.75 1.25 11.25
N PHE A 266 12.68 0.68 10.73
CA PHE A 266 11.36 0.86 11.33
C PHE A 266 11.28 0.17 12.70
N ARG A 267 11.78 -1.05 12.86
CA ARG A 267 11.86 -1.69 14.20
C ARG A 267 12.71 -0.85 15.15
N GLU A 268 13.82 -0.28 14.68
CA GLU A 268 14.62 0.64 15.48
C GLU A 268 13.83 1.88 15.92
N TYR A 269 13.02 2.46 15.01
CA TYR A 269 12.11 3.55 15.33
C TYR A 269 11.12 3.13 16.42
N GLN A 270 10.43 1.97 16.28
CA GLN A 270 9.48 1.48 17.28
C GLN A 270 10.11 1.33 18.67
N ILE A 271 11.30 0.73 18.74
CA ILE A 271 12.05 0.50 19.97
C ILE A 271 12.48 1.83 20.59
N ALA A 272 13.03 2.76 19.80
CA ALA A 272 13.48 4.07 20.27
C ALA A 272 12.32 4.94 20.76
N ALA A 273 11.20 4.96 20.03
CA ALA A 273 10.00 5.68 20.42
C ALA A 273 9.45 5.18 21.76
N ARG A 274 9.44 3.86 21.97
CA ARG A 274 9.00 3.26 23.23
C ARG A 274 9.94 3.57 24.41
N SER A 275 11.24 3.65 24.15
CA SER A 275 12.23 4.00 25.17
C SER A 275 12.30 5.50 25.47
N GLY A 276 11.57 6.35 24.75
CA GLY A 276 11.58 7.80 24.90
C GLY A 276 12.77 8.50 24.22
N ASP A 277 13.57 7.78 23.45
CA ASP A 277 14.69 8.34 22.67
C ASP A 277 14.19 8.96 21.36
N SER A 278 13.63 10.16 21.49
CA SER A 278 13.00 10.86 20.36
C SER A 278 13.97 11.19 19.23
N ALA A 279 15.26 11.46 19.55
CA ALA A 279 16.25 11.78 18.55
C ALA A 279 16.55 10.55 17.67
N LYS A 280 16.74 9.40 18.31
CA LYS A 280 16.98 8.15 17.61
C LYS A 280 15.76 7.66 16.84
N ALA A 281 14.57 7.84 17.42
CA ALA A 281 13.31 7.52 16.75
C ALA A 281 13.14 8.35 15.47
N LEU A 282 13.37 9.66 15.52
CA LEU A 282 13.26 10.53 14.36
C LEU A 282 14.27 10.13 13.26
N ALA A 283 15.54 9.92 13.62
CA ALA A 283 16.57 9.53 12.66
C ALA A 283 16.29 8.17 11.98
N ALA A 284 15.70 7.23 12.70
CA ALA A 284 15.28 5.95 12.13
C ALA A 284 14.07 6.10 11.19
N LEU A 285 13.08 6.93 11.59
CA LEU A 285 11.89 7.21 10.78
C LEU A 285 12.23 7.94 9.47
N GLU A 286 13.15 8.89 9.49
CA GLU A 286 13.61 9.59 8.28
C GLU A 286 14.12 8.61 7.22
N LYS A 287 14.89 7.59 7.62
CA LYS A 287 15.39 6.55 6.69
C LYS A 287 14.26 5.70 6.11
N VAL A 288 13.24 5.39 6.90
CA VAL A 288 12.06 4.65 6.43
C VAL A 288 11.29 5.48 5.41
N LEU A 289 11.07 6.77 5.69
CA LEU A 289 10.36 7.68 4.80
C LEU A 289 11.14 7.92 3.49
N GLU A 290 12.45 8.01 3.55
CA GLU A 290 13.31 8.11 2.36
C GLU A 290 13.14 6.88 1.45
N TYR A 291 13.15 5.68 2.03
CA TYR A 291 12.88 4.46 1.28
C TYR A 291 11.47 4.44 0.68
N ALA A 292 10.44 4.75 1.48
CA ALA A 292 9.05 4.78 1.03
C ALA A 292 8.82 5.78 -0.12
N ASN A 293 9.38 6.99 -0.01
CA ASN A 293 9.30 8.01 -1.06
C ASN A 293 9.96 7.57 -2.35
N ARG A 294 11.11 6.90 -2.26
CA ARG A 294 11.81 6.37 -3.44
C ARG A 294 10.99 5.26 -4.10
N THR A 295 10.50 4.30 -3.34
CA THR A 295 9.69 3.18 -3.85
C THR A 295 8.38 3.67 -4.45
N GLN A 296 7.74 4.66 -3.84
CA GLN A 296 6.51 5.25 -4.38
C GLN A 296 6.74 5.97 -5.70
N SER A 297 7.86 6.66 -5.87
CA SER A 297 8.21 7.32 -7.14
C SER A 297 8.47 6.32 -8.26
N GLU A 298 8.98 5.13 -7.91
CA GLU A 298 9.22 4.02 -8.85
C GLU A 298 7.92 3.27 -9.20
N ALA A 299 6.99 3.14 -8.25
CA ALA A 299 5.70 2.42 -8.41
C ALA A 299 4.61 3.24 -9.12
N LEU A 300 4.79 4.56 -9.28
CA LEU A 300 3.79 5.46 -9.90
C LEU A 300 3.63 5.31 -11.41
N SER A 301 4.34 4.38 -12.05
CA SER A 301 4.09 4.02 -13.44
C SER A 301 3.03 2.92 -13.53
N GLU A 302 1.79 3.33 -13.73
CA GLU A 302 0.63 2.51 -14.11
C GLU A 302 0.17 1.42 -13.13
N THR A 303 -0.95 1.69 -12.48
CA THR A 303 -1.64 0.70 -11.65
C THR A 303 -2.14 -0.48 -12.50
N VAL A 304 -1.90 -1.70 -12.03
CA VAL A 304 -2.39 -2.96 -12.64
C VAL A 304 -3.90 -2.89 -12.95
N ALA A 305 -4.66 -2.22 -12.09
CA ALA A 305 -6.09 -2.01 -12.28
C ALA A 305 -6.43 -1.10 -13.48
N ALA A 306 -5.60 -0.11 -13.80
CA ALA A 306 -5.77 0.70 -14.99
C ALA A 306 -5.53 -0.14 -16.26
N SER A 307 -4.46 -0.94 -16.26
CA SER A 307 -4.15 -1.83 -17.38
C SER A 307 -5.23 -2.90 -17.60
N GLN A 308 -5.84 -3.39 -16.54
CA GLN A 308 -6.93 -4.36 -16.62
C GLN A 308 -8.22 -3.74 -17.19
N ARG A 309 -8.56 -2.51 -16.77
CA ARG A 309 -9.70 -1.74 -17.32
C ARG A 309 -9.46 -1.38 -18.79
N ASP A 310 -8.29 -0.91 -19.13
CA ASP A 310 -7.91 -0.55 -20.50
C ASP A 310 -7.95 -1.78 -21.42
N TYR A 311 -7.56 -2.96 -20.90
CA TYR A 311 -7.68 -4.22 -21.65
C TYR A 311 -9.13 -4.62 -21.90
N ILE A 312 -10.00 -4.56 -20.89
CA ILE A 312 -11.43 -4.89 -21.02
C ILE A 312 -12.13 -3.89 -21.97
N GLN A 313 -11.81 -2.60 -21.86
CA GLN A 313 -12.30 -1.59 -22.78
C GLN A 313 -11.76 -1.79 -24.20
N GLY A 314 -10.45 -2.08 -24.34
CA GLY A 314 -9.83 -2.37 -25.64
C GLY A 314 -10.40 -3.62 -26.32
N GLN A 315 -10.76 -4.65 -25.57
CA GLN A 315 -11.46 -5.84 -26.12
C GLN A 315 -12.87 -5.50 -26.63
N ALA A 316 -13.61 -4.66 -25.88
CA ALA A 316 -14.94 -4.19 -26.31
C ALA A 316 -14.84 -3.29 -27.54
N GLU A 317 -13.85 -2.40 -27.58
CA GLU A 317 -13.56 -1.53 -28.73
C GLU A 317 -13.06 -2.29 -29.94
N ALA A 318 -12.18 -3.30 -29.75
CA ALA A 318 -11.71 -4.17 -30.83
C ALA A 318 -12.84 -5.01 -31.45
N GLY A 319 -13.81 -5.42 -30.62
CA GLY A 319 -15.04 -6.08 -31.09
C GLY A 319 -15.88 -5.16 -31.98
N MET A 320 -16.04 -3.90 -31.57
CA MET A 320 -16.80 -2.90 -32.34
C MET A 320 -16.09 -2.43 -33.61
N VAL A 321 -14.76 -2.31 -33.55
CA VAL A 321 -13.93 -1.97 -34.72
C VAL A 321 -13.94 -3.08 -35.77
N ARG A 322 -13.89 -4.35 -35.35
CA ARG A 322 -14.06 -5.50 -36.29
C ARG A 322 -15.40 -5.51 -36.99
N LEU A 323 -16.47 -5.10 -36.30
CA LEU A 323 -17.81 -4.95 -36.91
C LEU A 323 -17.92 -3.74 -37.84
N ARG A 324 -17.20 -2.67 -37.55
CA ARG A 324 -17.16 -1.46 -38.39
C ARG A 324 -16.15 -1.55 -39.52
N ALA A 325 -15.01 -2.23 -39.32
CA ALA A 325 -13.97 -2.42 -40.33
C ALA A 325 -14.42 -3.29 -41.51
N ALA A 326 -15.42 -4.13 -41.33
CA ALA A 326 -16.08 -4.84 -42.43
C ALA A 326 -16.81 -3.90 -43.41
N ARG A 327 -17.02 -2.63 -43.05
CA ARG A 327 -17.81 -1.66 -43.85
C ARG A 327 -17.05 -0.42 -44.34
N LEU A 328 -15.87 -0.12 -43.84
CA LEU A 328 -15.16 1.12 -44.19
C LEU A 328 -13.76 0.84 -44.77
N LYS A 329 -13.60 1.19 -46.03
CA LYS A 329 -12.35 1.05 -46.82
C LYS A 329 -11.21 1.88 -46.22
N LEU A 330 -9.99 1.37 -46.39
CA LEU A 330 -8.63 1.75 -45.95
C LEU A 330 -8.36 3.26 -45.68
N TRP A 331 -9.08 4.18 -46.31
CA TRP A 331 -8.83 5.62 -46.19
C TRP A 331 -9.29 6.24 -44.89
N VAL A 332 -10.27 5.67 -44.22
CA VAL A 332 -10.78 6.16 -42.93
C VAL A 332 -9.90 5.66 -41.78
N LEU A 333 -9.27 4.47 -41.98
CA LEU A 333 -8.39 3.88 -40.97
C LEU A 333 -7.09 4.68 -40.73
N ALA A 334 -6.49 5.26 -41.78
CA ALA A 334 -5.25 6.03 -41.64
C ALA A 334 -5.51 7.38 -40.92
N LEU A 335 -6.63 8.03 -41.22
CA LEU A 335 -7.00 9.29 -40.57
C LEU A 335 -7.50 9.06 -39.13
N GLY A 336 -8.26 7.97 -38.92
CA GLY A 336 -8.74 7.57 -37.60
C GLY A 336 -7.62 7.16 -36.66
N ALA A 337 -6.61 6.44 -37.16
CA ALA A 337 -5.43 6.07 -36.38
C ALA A 337 -4.57 7.29 -35.98
N LEU A 338 -4.43 8.28 -36.87
CA LEU A 338 -3.67 9.50 -36.59
C LEU A 338 -4.39 10.38 -35.55
N LEU A 339 -5.73 10.47 -35.64
CA LEU A 339 -6.55 11.17 -34.66
C LEU A 339 -6.56 10.47 -33.29
N ALA A 340 -6.60 9.12 -33.28
CA ALA A 340 -6.54 8.34 -32.05
C ALA A 340 -5.17 8.47 -31.35
N LEU A 341 -4.07 8.53 -32.11
CA LEU A 341 -2.73 8.78 -31.58
C LEU A 341 -2.59 10.18 -30.99
N ALA A 342 -3.14 11.19 -31.65
CA ALA A 342 -3.14 12.57 -31.15
C ALA A 342 -3.99 12.72 -29.88
N ALA A 343 -5.17 12.04 -29.83
CA ALA A 343 -6.03 12.03 -28.66
C ALA A 343 -5.41 11.26 -27.49
N ALA A 344 -4.75 10.13 -27.75
CA ALA A 344 -4.02 9.36 -26.74
C ALA A 344 -2.83 10.15 -26.17
N ALA A 345 -2.11 10.88 -27.02
CA ALA A 345 -1.04 11.78 -26.59
C ALA A 345 -1.58 12.94 -25.74
N ALA A 346 -2.70 13.56 -26.15
CA ALA A 346 -3.35 14.63 -25.39
C ALA A 346 -3.88 14.12 -24.04
N VAL A 347 -4.53 12.93 -24.01
CA VAL A 347 -5.00 12.29 -22.79
C VAL A 347 -3.84 11.88 -21.86
N TYR A 348 -2.73 11.41 -22.43
CA TYR A 348 -1.51 11.12 -21.66
C TYR A 348 -0.96 12.39 -20.98
N PHE A 349 -0.87 13.51 -21.72
CA PHE A 349 -0.38 14.78 -21.16
C PHE A 349 -1.35 15.37 -20.12
N VAL A 350 -2.66 15.28 -20.35
CA VAL A 350 -3.67 15.73 -19.37
C VAL A 350 -3.64 14.89 -18.10
N ARG A 351 -3.63 13.55 -18.21
CA ARG A 351 -3.52 12.65 -17.03
C ARG A 351 -2.19 12.83 -16.29
N LYS A 352 -1.10 13.04 -17.02
CA LYS A 352 0.21 13.34 -16.43
C LYS A 352 0.20 14.68 -15.67
N ALA A 353 -0.48 15.68 -16.23
CA ALA A 353 -0.65 16.98 -15.58
C ALA A 353 -1.57 16.91 -14.35
N GLU A 354 -2.67 16.13 -14.40
CA GLU A 354 -3.57 15.92 -13.28
C GLU A 354 -2.91 15.10 -12.16
N ALA A 355 -2.18 14.05 -12.49
CA ALA A 355 -1.41 13.27 -11.53
C ALA A 355 -0.34 14.13 -10.84
N LYS A 356 0.34 15.01 -11.62
CA LYS A 356 1.32 15.95 -11.07
C LYS A 356 0.68 16.97 -10.13
N ARG A 357 -0.49 17.52 -10.50
CA ARG A 357 -1.24 18.46 -9.64
C ARG A 357 -1.77 17.80 -8.36
N LYS A 358 -2.26 16.55 -8.44
CA LYS A 358 -2.67 15.80 -7.24
C LYS A 358 -1.49 15.53 -6.31
N LEU A 359 -0.34 15.13 -6.86
CA LEU A 359 0.88 14.90 -6.10
C LEU A 359 1.41 16.19 -5.43
N GLU A 360 1.34 17.32 -6.13
CA GLU A 360 1.71 18.63 -5.56
C GLU A 360 0.71 19.08 -4.48
N ALA A 361 -0.60 18.81 -4.65
CA ALA A 361 -1.62 19.10 -3.65
C ALA A 361 -1.46 18.23 -2.39
N GLU A 362 -1.20 16.93 -2.56
CA GLU A 362 -0.92 16.01 -1.44
C GLU A 362 0.38 16.37 -0.71
N ARG A 363 1.44 16.78 -1.43
CA ARG A 363 2.68 17.28 -0.82
C ARG A 363 2.42 18.55 0.00
N LEU A 364 1.63 19.48 -0.55
CA LEU A 364 1.30 20.72 0.15
C LEU A 364 0.43 20.46 1.39
N GLU A 365 -0.51 19.50 1.32
CA GLU A 365 -1.29 19.07 2.49
C GLU A 365 -0.40 18.38 3.53
N THR A 366 0.48 17.48 3.10
CA THR A 366 1.43 16.79 4.00
C THR A 366 2.36 17.80 4.71
N GLU A 367 2.89 18.78 3.96
CA GLU A 367 3.72 19.85 4.52
C GLU A 367 2.94 20.71 5.54
N LYS A 368 1.67 21.00 5.27
CA LYS A 368 0.80 21.71 6.24
C LYS A 368 0.63 20.92 7.53
N PHE A 369 0.41 19.60 7.43
CA PHE A 369 0.23 18.73 8.60
C PHE A 369 1.54 18.49 9.36
N MET A 370 2.67 18.35 8.65
CA MET A 370 3.99 18.28 9.29
C MET A 370 4.31 19.55 10.08
N ASN A 371 4.05 20.72 9.51
CA ASN A 371 4.24 22.01 10.21
C ASN A 371 3.31 22.14 11.43
N ILE A 372 2.09 21.58 11.39
CA ILE A 372 1.17 21.54 12.53
C ILE A 372 1.72 20.63 13.63
N ALA A 373 2.21 19.43 13.24
CA ALA A 373 2.80 18.48 14.18
C ALA A 373 4.07 19.06 14.83
N GLU A 374 4.92 19.72 14.06
CA GLU A 374 6.14 20.38 14.54
C GLU A 374 5.83 21.57 15.47
N ASP A 375 4.81 22.38 15.13
CA ASP A 375 4.34 23.48 15.98
C ASP A 375 3.74 22.96 17.29
N LEU A 376 2.95 21.90 17.24
CA LEU A 376 2.44 21.19 18.43
C LEU A 376 3.59 20.62 19.27
N GLN A 377 4.58 19.97 18.64
CA GLN A 377 5.74 19.40 19.33
C GLN A 377 6.63 20.49 19.96
N SER A 378 6.88 21.59 19.27
CA SER A 378 7.68 22.70 19.79
C SER A 378 7.05 23.37 21.02
N ARG A 379 5.73 23.30 21.14
CA ARG A 379 4.97 23.87 22.28
C ARG A 379 4.83 22.90 23.44
N LEU A 380 4.82 21.57 23.15
CA LEU A 380 4.89 20.53 24.17
C LEU A 380 6.28 20.47 24.84
N SER A 381 7.33 20.93 24.16
CA SER A 381 8.72 20.91 24.66
C SER A 381 9.09 22.09 25.56
N ARG A 382 8.24 23.12 25.72
CA ARG A 382 8.53 24.25 26.62
C ARG A 382 8.20 23.89 28.06
N PRO A 383 9.14 24.06 29.01
CA PRO A 383 8.87 23.81 30.42
C PRO A 383 7.88 24.87 30.96
N VAL A 384 6.64 24.44 31.19
CA VAL A 384 5.65 25.23 31.92
C VAL A 384 5.82 24.90 33.40
N SER A 385 5.99 25.96 34.22
CA SER A 385 6.10 25.90 35.66
C SER A 385 4.96 25.12 36.30
N LYS A 386 5.31 24.36 37.35
CA LYS A 386 4.42 23.52 38.16
C LYS A 386 3.20 24.28 38.66
N ALA A 387 2.04 24.07 38.04
CA ALA A 387 0.74 24.20 38.69
C ALA A 387 -0.29 23.42 37.85
N GLY A 388 -0.66 22.30 38.37
CA GLY A 388 -1.67 21.32 38.03
C GLY A 388 -2.69 21.65 36.96
N LEU A 389 -2.57 20.97 35.82
CA LEU A 389 -3.70 20.58 34.97
C LEU A 389 -3.30 19.35 34.17
N LYS A 390 -4.23 18.43 34.06
CA LYS A 390 -4.08 17.17 33.40
C LYS A 390 -3.75 17.40 31.90
N ASP A 391 -2.49 17.21 31.53
CA ASP A 391 -1.97 17.22 30.16
C ASP A 391 -2.43 16.01 29.32
N ILE A 392 -3.54 15.37 29.72
CA ILE A 392 -4.01 14.10 29.17
C ILE A 392 -4.41 14.21 27.70
N ASP A 393 -5.03 15.34 27.28
CA ASP A 393 -5.55 15.46 25.90
C ASP A 393 -4.48 15.80 24.85
N ARG A 394 -3.36 16.39 25.24
CA ARG A 394 -2.24 16.73 24.33
C ARG A 394 -1.38 15.52 23.99
N PHE A 395 -1.10 14.68 24.99
CA PHE A 395 -0.41 13.41 24.79
C PHE A 395 -1.25 12.43 23.99
N ASN A 396 -2.56 12.39 24.17
CA ASN A 396 -3.48 11.54 23.44
C ASN A 396 -3.49 11.81 21.91
N VAL A 397 -3.30 13.04 21.46
CA VAL A 397 -3.23 13.35 20.01
C VAL A 397 -1.91 12.84 19.42
N LEU A 398 -0.79 13.05 20.12
CA LEU A 398 0.53 12.58 19.67
C LEU A 398 0.62 11.06 19.74
N GLU A 399 0.09 10.46 20.80
CA GLU A 399 0.01 9.01 21.00
C GLU A 399 -0.84 8.35 19.91
N ARG A 400 -2.03 8.89 19.61
CA ARG A 400 -2.89 8.42 18.52
C ARG A 400 -2.25 8.57 17.14
N LEU A 401 -1.48 9.62 16.89
CA LEU A 401 -0.71 9.78 15.66
C LEU A 401 0.40 8.71 15.54
N CYS A 402 1.10 8.43 16.64
CA CYS A 402 2.11 7.38 16.70
C CYS A 402 1.49 5.99 16.57
N GLU A 403 0.39 5.70 17.28
CA GLU A 403 -0.33 4.42 17.19
C GLU A 403 -0.83 4.16 15.78
N GLN A 404 -1.37 5.16 15.09
CA GLN A 404 -1.83 5.01 13.71
C GLN A 404 -0.67 4.77 12.75
N TYR A 405 0.48 5.37 12.99
CA TYR A 405 1.68 5.07 12.23
C TYR A 405 2.08 3.59 12.36
N TYR A 406 2.05 3.02 13.58
CA TYR A 406 2.38 1.61 13.83
C TYR A 406 1.40 0.62 13.19
N VAL A 407 0.12 0.95 13.15
CA VAL A 407 -0.92 0.08 12.58
C VAL A 407 -0.75 -0.11 11.06
N TYR A 408 -0.22 0.91 10.36
CA TYR A 408 -0.15 0.92 8.88
C TYR A 408 1.25 0.65 8.33
N GLU A 409 2.19 0.30 9.19
CA GLU A 409 3.56 0.01 8.79
C GLU A 409 3.69 -1.21 7.88
N GLY A 410 4.61 -1.11 6.91
CA GLY A 410 4.87 -2.20 5.96
C GLY A 410 3.77 -2.42 4.92
N THR A 411 2.75 -1.53 4.85
CA THR A 411 1.73 -1.56 3.79
C THR A 411 2.00 -0.47 2.76
N ASP A 412 1.79 -0.80 1.47
CA ASP A 412 1.94 0.17 0.36
C ASP A 412 0.99 1.37 0.47
N ASN A 413 0.00 1.30 1.38
CA ASN A 413 -0.98 2.34 1.66
C ASN A 413 -0.69 3.14 2.94
N LEU A 414 0.53 3.06 3.48
CA LEU A 414 0.90 3.73 4.73
C LEU A 414 0.64 5.24 4.69
N GLN A 415 1.13 5.93 3.67
CA GLN A 415 1.01 7.38 3.56
C GLN A 415 -0.43 7.89 3.42
N PRO A 416 -1.30 7.34 2.53
CA PRO A 416 -2.69 7.78 2.42
C PRO A 416 -3.51 7.54 3.68
N LYS A 417 -3.27 6.44 4.38
CA LYS A 417 -4.01 6.10 5.61
C LYS A 417 -3.60 6.98 6.79
N ILE A 418 -2.29 7.22 6.98
CA ILE A 418 -1.80 8.15 8.00
C ILE A 418 -2.33 9.56 7.70
N LEU A 419 -2.25 10.01 6.46
CA LEU A 419 -2.76 11.32 6.07
C LEU A 419 -4.25 11.45 6.35
N LYS A 420 -5.04 10.42 6.04
CA LYS A 420 -6.48 10.38 6.32
C LYS A 420 -6.77 10.46 7.83
N GLU A 421 -6.00 9.75 8.64
CA GLU A 421 -6.19 9.72 10.09
C GLU A 421 -5.75 11.05 10.74
N VAL A 422 -4.61 11.59 10.32
CA VAL A 422 -4.16 12.93 10.74
C VAL A 422 -5.21 13.99 10.37
N LYS A 423 -5.76 13.90 9.15
CA LYS A 423 -6.84 14.78 8.70
C LYS A 423 -8.10 14.62 9.54
N SER A 424 -8.49 13.39 9.89
CA SER A 424 -9.61 13.09 10.79
C SER A 424 -9.40 13.66 12.19
N ILE A 425 -8.19 13.60 12.75
CA ILE A 425 -7.86 14.17 14.06
C ILE A 425 -7.95 15.70 14.02
N VAL A 426 -7.41 16.33 12.97
CA VAL A 426 -7.49 17.80 12.79
C VAL A 426 -8.94 18.26 12.58
N GLU A 427 -9.73 17.54 11.79
CA GLU A 427 -11.14 17.81 11.57
C GLU A 427 -11.98 17.59 12.84
N GLY A 428 -11.64 16.55 13.63
CA GLY A 428 -12.22 16.31 14.95
C GLY A 428 -11.97 17.49 15.91
N PHE A 429 -10.73 17.97 15.97
CA PHE A 429 -10.38 19.13 16.79
C PHE A 429 -11.13 20.41 16.34
N ARG A 430 -11.30 20.59 15.03
CA ARG A 430 -12.03 21.71 14.43
C ARG A 430 -13.52 21.68 14.74
N SER A 431 -14.16 20.51 14.84
CA SER A 431 -15.59 20.34 15.09
C SER A 431 -15.97 20.23 16.56
N ASP A 432 -15.01 19.95 17.45
CA ASP A 432 -15.27 19.73 18.88
C ASP A 432 -15.27 21.05 19.67
N LYS A 433 -16.48 21.59 19.87
CA LYS A 433 -16.72 22.78 20.71
C LYS A 433 -16.25 22.62 22.15
N LYS A 434 -16.14 21.39 22.67
CA LYS A 434 -15.69 21.13 24.04
C LYS A 434 -14.18 21.40 24.16
N THR A 435 -13.42 20.90 23.20
CA THR A 435 -11.97 21.14 23.11
C THR A 435 -11.65 22.62 22.87
N GLN A 436 -12.42 23.30 22.02
CA GLN A 436 -12.29 24.74 21.78
C GLN A 436 -12.53 25.56 23.08
N ARG A 437 -13.59 25.23 23.82
CA ARG A 437 -13.86 25.87 25.15
C ARG A 437 -12.79 25.53 26.19
N GLY A 438 -12.23 24.32 26.13
CA GLY A 438 -11.10 23.93 26.99
C GLY A 438 -9.87 24.81 26.74
N LEU A 439 -9.58 25.16 25.51
CA LEU A 439 -8.48 26.04 25.13
C LEU A 439 -8.74 27.49 25.59
N GLU A 440 -9.98 27.98 25.44
CA GLU A 440 -10.38 29.29 25.95
C GLU A 440 -10.22 29.37 27.48
N ALA A 441 -10.69 28.36 28.21
CA ALA A 441 -10.57 28.29 29.66
C ALA A 441 -9.10 28.23 30.13
N MET A 442 -8.24 27.56 29.40
CA MET A 442 -6.80 27.52 29.67
C MET A 442 -6.16 28.90 29.46
N LEU A 443 -6.52 29.60 28.38
CA LEU A 443 -6.04 30.96 28.16
C LEU A 443 -6.53 31.92 29.25
N ASP A 444 -7.75 31.77 29.70
CA ASP A 444 -8.29 32.58 30.81
C ASP A 444 -7.53 32.34 32.12
N GLN A 445 -7.11 31.10 32.39
CA GLN A 445 -6.30 30.77 33.57
C GLN A 445 -4.85 31.28 33.46
N THR A 446 -4.28 31.31 32.26
CA THR A 446 -2.87 31.65 32.06
C THR A 446 -2.62 33.09 31.67
N MET A 447 -3.66 33.81 31.21
CA MET A 447 -3.59 35.20 30.70
C MET A 447 -4.66 36.11 31.30
N ASP A 448 -4.81 36.05 32.59
CA ASP A 448 -5.68 36.99 33.36
C ASP A 448 -7.09 37.13 32.75
N SER A 449 -7.76 36.01 32.48
CA SER A 449 -9.12 35.92 31.93
C SER A 449 -9.29 36.60 30.57
N VAL A 450 -8.28 36.52 29.72
CA VAL A 450 -8.21 37.24 28.44
C VAL A 450 -9.40 36.97 27.52
N MET A 451 -9.87 35.70 27.42
CA MET A 451 -11.00 35.37 26.57
C MET A 451 -12.34 35.84 27.12
N SER A 452 -12.52 35.69 28.43
CA SER A 452 -13.73 36.19 29.13
C SER A 452 -13.85 37.70 29.02
N ARG A 453 -12.76 38.41 29.21
CA ARG A 453 -12.72 39.89 29.04
C ARG A 453 -12.95 40.30 27.58
N LEU A 454 -12.33 39.59 26.63
CA LEU A 454 -12.52 39.88 25.22
C LEU A 454 -13.98 39.70 24.77
N ARG A 455 -14.65 38.66 25.25
CA ARG A 455 -16.07 38.43 24.97
C ARG A 455 -16.98 39.47 25.58
N ALA A 456 -16.65 39.98 26.76
CA ALA A 456 -17.38 41.05 27.42
C ALA A 456 -17.21 42.39 26.68
N GLU A 457 -16.02 42.71 26.23
CA GLU A 457 -15.68 43.96 25.57
C GLU A 457 -16.18 44.06 24.12
N PHE A 458 -16.18 42.90 23.40
CA PHE A 458 -16.57 42.85 22.00
C PHE A 458 -17.74 41.87 21.72
N PRO A 459 -18.91 42.04 22.33
CA PRO A 459 -20.02 41.08 22.25
C PRO A 459 -20.61 40.94 20.83
N SER A 460 -20.33 41.89 19.94
CA SER A 460 -20.78 41.87 18.55
C SER A 460 -19.89 41.04 17.60
N TRP A 461 -18.76 40.52 18.09
CA TRP A 461 -17.86 39.74 17.25
C TRP A 461 -18.46 38.37 16.95
N LYS A 462 -18.06 37.83 15.78
CA LYS A 462 -18.44 36.45 15.38
C LYS A 462 -17.57 35.44 16.12
N GLU A 463 -18.12 34.26 16.36
CA GLU A 463 -17.39 33.15 17.00
C GLU A 463 -16.06 32.83 16.30
N ASP A 464 -16.03 32.93 14.98
CA ASP A 464 -14.81 32.77 14.17
C ASP A 464 -13.71 33.80 14.52
N ASP A 465 -14.06 35.02 14.99
CA ASP A 465 -13.10 36.05 15.37
C ASP A 465 -12.56 35.78 16.78
N PHE A 466 -13.41 35.27 17.69
CA PHE A 466 -12.97 34.79 19.01
C PHE A 466 -12.06 33.58 18.90
N LEU A 467 -12.38 32.60 18.06
CA LEU A 467 -11.52 31.44 17.79
C LEU A 467 -10.18 31.86 17.17
N LEU A 468 -10.20 32.81 16.24
CA LEU A 468 -8.97 33.36 15.66
C LEU A 468 -8.09 34.04 16.70
N PHE A 469 -8.69 34.83 17.58
CA PHE A 469 -7.97 35.43 18.69
C PHE A 469 -7.41 34.35 19.62
N CYS A 470 -8.23 33.40 20.02
CA CYS A 470 -7.87 32.30 20.90
C CYS A 470 -6.65 31.52 20.36
N PHE A 471 -6.69 31.12 19.10
CA PHE A 471 -5.58 30.39 18.48
C PHE A 471 -4.31 31.23 18.33
N THR A 472 -4.46 32.54 18.03
CA THR A 472 -3.32 33.46 17.92
C THR A 472 -2.69 33.72 19.29
N ALA A 473 -3.50 33.97 20.32
CA ALA A 473 -3.05 34.17 21.69
C ALA A 473 -2.44 32.90 22.31
N ALA A 474 -2.98 31.71 21.95
CA ALA A 474 -2.35 30.43 22.28
C ALA A 474 -1.01 30.25 21.57
N GLY A 475 -0.70 31.13 20.59
CA GLY A 475 0.55 31.22 19.86
C GLY A 475 0.68 30.15 18.76
N PHE A 476 -0.42 29.66 18.19
CA PHE A 476 -0.35 28.76 17.01
C PHE A 476 0.17 29.50 15.77
N SER A 477 0.89 28.80 14.93
CA SER A 477 1.37 29.34 13.66
C SER A 477 0.21 29.66 12.71
N SER A 478 0.40 30.59 11.78
CA SER A 478 -0.60 30.87 10.73
C SER A 478 -0.96 29.64 9.89
N THR A 479 -0.04 28.69 9.75
CA THR A 479 -0.24 27.41 9.06
C THR A 479 -1.17 26.51 9.87
N THR A 480 -0.92 26.38 11.18
CA THR A 480 -1.77 25.61 12.09
C THR A 480 -3.18 26.21 12.16
N ILE A 481 -3.28 27.53 12.32
CA ILE A 481 -4.58 28.23 12.35
C ILE A 481 -5.35 28.05 11.03
N SER A 482 -4.65 28.08 9.89
CA SER A 482 -5.20 27.81 8.56
C SER A 482 -5.86 26.43 8.49
N ALA A 483 -5.17 25.40 8.98
CA ALA A 483 -5.70 24.04 9.02
C ALA A 483 -6.88 23.91 9.99
N LEU A 484 -6.78 24.45 11.20
CA LEU A 484 -7.82 24.39 12.23
C LEU A 484 -9.09 25.16 11.82
N MET A 485 -8.96 26.28 11.13
CA MET A 485 -10.10 27.09 10.67
C MET A 485 -10.59 26.71 9.26
N GLY A 486 -9.86 25.87 8.51
CA GLY A 486 -10.19 25.49 7.14
C GLY A 486 -10.18 26.67 6.17
N LYS A 487 -9.26 27.60 6.33
CA LYS A 487 -9.09 28.80 5.50
C LYS A 487 -7.66 28.85 4.98
N ASP A 488 -7.42 29.47 3.82
CA ASP A 488 -6.08 29.64 3.30
C ASP A 488 -5.18 30.49 4.21
N LYS A 489 -3.89 30.17 4.23
CA LYS A 489 -2.90 30.85 5.07
C LYS A 489 -2.87 32.37 4.84
N SER A 490 -3.01 32.81 3.59
CA SER A 490 -3.10 34.23 3.22
C SER A 490 -4.33 34.90 3.81
N VAL A 491 -5.45 34.19 3.84
CA VAL A 491 -6.71 34.66 4.48
C VAL A 491 -6.55 34.80 5.98
N ILE A 492 -5.92 33.81 6.63
CA ILE A 492 -5.64 33.85 8.07
C ILE A 492 -4.74 35.04 8.41
N TYR A 493 -3.64 35.22 7.65
CA TYR A 493 -2.73 36.34 7.86
C TYR A 493 -3.46 37.71 7.80
N ASN A 494 -4.27 37.92 6.76
CA ASN A 494 -5.07 39.12 6.59
C ASN A 494 -6.13 39.29 7.68
N ARG A 495 -6.77 38.20 8.13
CA ARG A 495 -7.76 38.24 9.22
C ARG A 495 -7.11 38.58 10.56
N VAL A 496 -5.95 38.02 10.89
CA VAL A 496 -5.19 38.38 12.11
C VAL A 496 -4.78 39.84 12.06
N TRP A 497 -4.29 40.33 10.94
CA TRP A 497 -3.95 41.75 10.76
C TRP A 497 -5.17 42.66 10.99
N ARG A 498 -6.33 42.32 10.38
CA ARG A 498 -7.58 43.08 10.59
C ARG A 498 -8.08 42.99 12.04
N LEU A 499 -7.92 41.82 12.66
CA LEU A 499 -8.30 41.62 14.06
C LEU A 499 -7.49 42.56 14.97
N LYS A 500 -6.17 42.62 14.79
CA LYS A 500 -5.30 43.58 15.49
C LYS A 500 -5.71 45.03 15.22
N GLY A 501 -5.99 45.36 13.96
CA GLY A 501 -6.46 46.71 13.58
C GLY A 501 -7.78 47.10 14.24
N ARG A 502 -8.75 46.16 14.35
CA ARG A 502 -10.03 46.39 15.03
C ARG A 502 -9.86 46.61 16.52
N ILE A 503 -8.97 45.87 17.18
CA ILE A 503 -8.65 46.06 18.60
C ILE A 503 -7.94 47.40 18.79
N SER A 504 -6.96 47.73 17.99
CA SER A 504 -6.20 48.98 18.06
C SER A 504 -7.09 50.21 17.83
N ALA A 505 -8.07 50.13 16.94
CA ALA A 505 -9.00 51.22 16.63
C ALA A 505 -10.19 51.31 17.58
N SER A 506 -10.32 50.40 18.55
CA SER A 506 -11.41 50.43 19.55
C SER A 506 -11.12 51.42 20.66
N ASP A 507 -12.20 51.93 21.26
CA ASP A 507 -12.13 52.79 22.46
C ASP A 507 -11.97 52.00 23.78
N SER A 508 -11.69 50.68 23.65
CA SER A 508 -11.53 49.78 24.79
C SER A 508 -10.35 50.21 25.69
N PRO A 509 -10.54 50.37 26.97
CA PRO A 509 -9.46 50.67 27.93
C PRO A 509 -8.47 49.48 28.05
N GLN A 510 -8.84 48.29 27.58
CA GLN A 510 -8.03 47.08 27.65
C GLN A 510 -7.35 46.72 26.30
N LYS A 511 -7.37 47.60 25.30
CA LYS A 511 -6.83 47.34 23.97
C LYS A 511 -5.37 46.91 23.97
N GLU A 512 -4.52 47.54 24.77
CA GLU A 512 -3.09 47.21 24.91
C GLU A 512 -2.90 45.79 25.49
N PHE A 513 -3.75 45.41 26.44
CA PHE A 513 -3.74 44.07 27.01
C PHE A 513 -4.07 43.02 25.95
N PHE A 514 -5.10 43.22 25.14
CA PHE A 514 -5.47 42.30 24.08
C PHE A 514 -4.42 42.25 22.96
N LEU A 515 -3.83 43.38 22.59
CA LEU A 515 -2.76 43.42 21.60
C LEU A 515 -1.50 42.69 22.11
N SER A 516 -1.14 42.88 23.37
CA SER A 516 0.00 42.17 23.98
C SER A 516 -0.20 40.64 24.01
N ALA A 517 -1.46 40.19 24.17
CA ALA A 517 -1.78 38.76 24.09
C ALA A 517 -1.57 38.18 22.69
N LEU A 518 -1.72 38.98 21.63
CA LEU A 518 -1.51 38.59 20.24
C LEU A 518 -0.05 38.72 19.76
N ASP A 519 0.81 39.45 20.49
CA ASP A 519 2.21 39.72 20.12
C ASP A 519 3.23 38.85 20.87
N LYS A 520 2.76 38.01 21.79
CA LYS A 520 3.63 37.02 22.45
C LYS A 520 4.06 35.97 21.42
N LYS A 521 5.26 36.16 20.87
CA LYS A 521 5.98 35.13 20.10
C LYS A 521 6.56 34.05 20.99
#